data_2803dd75922c84923cc74308a8404ab0
#
_entry.id   2803dd75922c84923cc74308a8404ab0
#
_cell.length_a   1.000
_cell.length_b   1.000
_cell.length_c   1.000
_cell.angle_alpha   90.00
_cell.angle_beta   90.00
_cell.angle_gamma   90.00
#
_symmetry.space_group_name_H-M   'P 1'
#
loop_
_entity.id
_entity.type
_entity.pdbx_description
1 polymer ?
#
loop_
_entity_poly.entity_id
_entity_poly.type
_entity_poly.pdbx_seq_one_letter_code
_entity_poly.pdbx_strand_id
1 'polypeptide(L)'
;SIYWTIFLMALGLPLPKKIFGHPWFNFGTDKMSKSRGNVIYADELAKYLSVDGVRYYALAEMPYANDGSITYESAIARYNTDLANNLGNLVNRTIAMTKKYFDGIVPERGEETELDRDLAAVACTARDAFVEKMDSYHIADAIEEVLTLLRRANKYIDETMPWILAKNESDRARLGSVMYNLLEAIRFAAVLLTPVIPSTCEKVFAQLGTDLTDYASIAAFASRKPGEKVGEASVLFSRLDEEKTLAEIAEVKASEHAEAEEKPEGLAEIAIDDFAKVELRCAEVVSCEPIPKAKKLLKRKASGRVGDRQILQARGADREEGRSRRKSQARCSLRSRKLRNDPRVLRQGRHGPRYIPRSRNAQRSRDPLMK
;
A
#
# COMPACT_ATOMS: atom_id res chain seq x y z
N SER A 1 0.17 -17.25 10.20
CA SER A 1 -0.32 -18.52 9.66
C SER A 1 -1.08 -19.35 10.70
N ILE A 2 -0.55 -19.57 11.91
CA ILE A 2 -1.14 -20.48 12.90
C ILE A 2 -2.51 -19.99 13.39
N TYR A 3 -2.61 -18.81 13.99
CA TYR A 3 -3.86 -18.31 14.58
C TYR A 3 -4.96 -18.07 13.54
N TRP A 4 -4.61 -17.56 12.37
CA TRP A 4 -5.57 -17.36 11.30
C TRP A 4 -6.19 -18.69 10.85
N THR A 5 -5.38 -19.70 10.67
CA THR A 5 -5.83 -21.04 10.29
C THR A 5 -6.75 -21.65 11.36
N ILE A 6 -6.41 -21.51 12.65
CA ILE A 6 -7.25 -21.97 13.77
C ILE A 6 -8.61 -21.23 13.77
N PHE A 7 -8.64 -19.93 13.50
CA PHE A 7 -9.89 -19.18 13.44
C PHE A 7 -10.78 -19.64 12.29
N LEU A 8 -10.21 -19.87 11.11
CA LEU A 8 -10.96 -20.41 9.96
C LEU A 8 -11.53 -21.80 10.27
N MET A 9 -10.75 -22.69 10.88
CA MET A 9 -11.23 -24.00 11.31
C MET A 9 -12.36 -23.89 12.33
N ALA A 10 -12.24 -23.03 13.33
CA ALA A 10 -13.27 -22.82 14.35
C ALA A 10 -14.57 -22.24 13.77
N LEU A 11 -14.49 -21.48 12.67
CA LEU A 11 -15.64 -20.93 11.95
C LEU A 11 -16.23 -21.89 10.90
N GLY A 12 -15.62 -23.06 10.69
CA GLY A 12 -16.04 -24.00 9.65
C GLY A 12 -15.78 -23.49 8.22
N LEU A 13 -14.83 -22.54 8.05
CA LEU A 13 -14.49 -21.97 6.76
C LEU A 13 -13.36 -22.76 6.09
N PRO A 14 -13.27 -22.76 4.74
CA PRO A 14 -12.18 -23.41 4.01
C PRO A 14 -10.82 -22.82 4.40
N LEU A 15 -9.83 -23.70 4.51
CA LEU A 15 -8.45 -23.28 4.79
C LEU A 15 -7.79 -22.71 3.52
N PRO A 16 -6.86 -21.73 3.66
CA PRO A 16 -6.11 -21.22 2.53
C PRO A 16 -5.25 -22.33 1.91
N LYS A 17 -5.28 -22.45 0.59
CA LYS A 17 -4.44 -23.40 -0.16
C LYS A 17 -2.96 -22.98 -0.16
N LYS A 18 -2.69 -21.68 -0.03
CA LYS A 18 -1.34 -21.12 -0.02
C LYS A 18 -1.30 -19.94 0.95
N ILE A 19 -0.22 -19.82 1.69
CA ILE A 19 0.06 -18.70 2.59
C ILE A 19 1.34 -18.04 2.09
N PHE A 20 1.23 -16.78 1.69
CA PHE A 20 2.33 -15.98 1.23
C PHE A 20 2.70 -14.92 2.28
N GLY A 21 3.99 -14.82 2.60
CA GLY A 21 4.54 -13.77 3.46
C GLY A 21 5.40 -12.83 2.62
N HIS A 22 5.00 -11.57 2.52
CA HIS A 22 5.81 -10.56 1.84
C HIS A 22 6.83 -9.93 2.81
N PRO A 23 7.94 -9.36 2.31
CA PRO A 23 8.94 -8.64 3.09
C PRO A 23 8.38 -7.36 3.75
N TRP A 24 9.21 -6.72 4.57
CA TRP A 24 8.87 -5.46 5.23
C TRP A 24 9.11 -4.26 4.32
N PHE A 25 8.33 -3.19 4.55
CA PHE A 25 8.70 -1.86 4.11
C PHE A 25 9.47 -1.15 5.22
N ASN A 26 10.67 -0.69 4.87
CA ASN A 26 11.50 0.15 5.70
C ASN A 26 11.44 1.60 5.20
N PHE A 27 11.71 2.57 6.07
CA PHE A 27 11.93 3.95 5.67
C PHE A 27 13.43 4.15 5.47
N GLY A 28 13.86 4.22 4.22
CA GLY A 28 15.27 4.13 3.92
C GLY A 28 15.86 2.82 4.43
N THR A 29 16.83 2.90 5.32
CA THR A 29 17.46 1.74 5.99
C THR A 29 16.82 1.37 7.32
N ASP A 30 15.90 2.21 7.84
CA ASP A 30 15.36 2.07 9.17
C ASP A 30 13.96 1.43 9.16
N LYS A 31 13.72 0.57 10.15
CA LYS A 31 12.39 0.04 10.38
C LYS A 31 11.43 1.16 10.78
N MET A 32 10.27 1.22 10.11
CA MET A 32 9.24 2.20 10.45
C MET A 32 8.74 2.01 11.89
N SER A 33 8.67 3.12 12.64
CA SER A 33 8.19 3.13 14.02
C SER A 33 7.46 4.44 14.32
N LYS A 34 6.24 4.34 14.87
CA LYS A 34 5.46 5.50 15.31
C LYS A 34 6.20 6.35 16.35
N SER A 35 6.98 5.71 17.24
CA SER A 35 7.77 6.42 18.25
C SER A 35 8.98 7.18 17.71
N ARG A 36 9.43 6.85 16.48
CA ARG A 36 10.51 7.55 15.78
C ARG A 36 9.99 8.60 14.78
N GLY A 37 8.68 8.66 14.55
CA GLY A 37 8.08 9.59 13.59
C GLY A 37 8.42 9.32 12.12
N ASN A 38 9.01 8.15 11.79
CA ASN A 38 9.45 7.80 10.45
C ASN A 38 8.45 6.88 9.70
N VAL A 39 7.16 6.97 10.02
CA VAL A 39 6.11 6.23 9.32
C VAL A 39 5.60 7.05 8.16
N ILE A 40 5.51 6.43 6.97
CA ILE A 40 4.77 6.97 5.84
C ILE A 40 3.36 6.38 5.86
N TYR A 41 2.36 7.24 5.93
CA TYR A 41 0.96 6.82 5.88
C TYR A 41 0.45 6.89 4.44
N ALA A 42 -0.29 5.87 4.03
CA ALA A 42 -0.78 5.76 2.66
C ALA A 42 -1.79 6.86 2.30
N ASP A 43 -2.60 7.30 3.25
CA ASP A 43 -3.57 8.39 3.10
C ASP A 43 -2.89 9.76 2.98
N GLU A 44 -1.78 9.99 3.67
CA GLU A 44 -0.96 11.19 3.50
C GLU A 44 -0.33 11.23 2.12
N LEU A 45 0.30 10.12 1.71
CA LEU A 45 0.95 10.01 0.41
C LEU A 45 -0.07 10.14 -0.74
N ALA A 46 -1.31 9.67 -0.55
CA ALA A 46 -2.37 9.76 -1.55
C ALA A 46 -2.84 11.20 -1.83
N LYS A 47 -2.60 12.13 -0.92
CA LYS A 47 -2.89 13.57 -1.16
C LYS A 47 -2.04 14.13 -2.31
N TYR A 48 -0.83 13.60 -2.49
CA TYR A 48 0.13 14.04 -3.51
C TYR A 48 0.10 13.14 -4.75
N LEU A 49 0.11 11.83 -4.56
CA LEU A 49 0.25 10.85 -5.64
C LEU A 49 -1.08 10.32 -6.19
N SER A 50 -2.21 10.63 -5.58
CA SER A 50 -3.50 9.95 -5.73
C SER A 50 -3.48 8.51 -5.18
N VAL A 51 -4.66 7.90 -5.05
CA VAL A 51 -4.80 6.52 -4.56
C VAL A 51 -4.09 5.52 -5.50
N ASP A 52 -4.29 5.66 -6.80
CA ASP A 52 -3.67 4.78 -7.80
C ASP A 52 -2.14 4.94 -7.83
N GLY A 53 -1.63 6.16 -7.64
CA GLY A 53 -0.19 6.41 -7.54
C GLY A 53 0.44 5.72 -6.33
N VAL A 54 -0.24 5.74 -5.17
CA VAL A 54 0.22 5.03 -3.96
C VAL A 54 0.16 3.51 -4.15
N ARG A 55 -0.93 2.99 -4.76
CA ARG A 55 -1.05 1.56 -5.07
C ARG A 55 0.07 1.09 -5.98
N TYR A 56 0.30 1.84 -7.07
CA TYR A 56 1.39 1.57 -8.00
C TYR A 56 2.74 1.53 -7.26
N TYR A 57 3.07 2.58 -6.51
CA TYR A 57 4.33 2.69 -5.80
C TYR A 57 4.54 1.54 -4.82
N ALA A 58 3.53 1.25 -3.99
CA ALA A 58 3.63 0.17 -3.01
C ALA A 58 3.85 -1.21 -3.66
N LEU A 59 3.20 -1.49 -4.80
CA LEU A 59 3.34 -2.77 -5.50
C LEU A 59 4.62 -2.86 -6.33
N ALA A 60 5.06 -1.76 -6.94
CA ALA A 60 6.26 -1.71 -7.77
C ALA A 60 7.56 -1.67 -6.94
N GLU A 61 7.51 -1.12 -5.69
CA GLU A 61 8.68 -1.01 -4.80
C GLU A 61 8.83 -2.21 -3.86
N MET A 62 7.89 -3.16 -3.85
CA MET A 62 7.96 -4.37 -3.03
C MET A 62 8.77 -5.46 -3.73
N PRO A 63 10.05 -5.66 -3.41
CA PRO A 63 10.81 -6.77 -3.96
C PRO A 63 10.28 -8.11 -3.40
N TYR A 64 10.44 -9.18 -4.17
CA TYR A 64 9.93 -10.50 -3.78
C TYR A 64 10.63 -11.11 -2.55
N ALA A 65 11.97 -10.98 -2.49
CA ALA A 65 12.79 -11.73 -1.54
C ALA A 65 13.39 -10.88 -0.40
N ASN A 66 13.45 -9.56 -0.56
CA ASN A 66 14.13 -8.64 0.36
C ASN A 66 13.17 -7.58 0.87
N ASP A 67 13.53 -6.95 2.00
CA ASP A 67 12.79 -5.80 2.50
C ASP A 67 12.85 -4.63 1.50
N GLY A 68 11.69 -4.00 1.28
CA GLY A 68 11.57 -2.80 0.46
C GLY A 68 12.00 -1.55 1.23
N SER A 69 12.62 -0.61 0.53
CA SER A 69 12.95 0.71 1.08
C SER A 69 12.06 1.76 0.43
N ILE A 70 11.22 2.43 1.20
CA ILE A 70 10.35 3.49 0.72
C ILE A 70 10.76 4.83 1.30
N THR A 71 10.74 5.86 0.45
CA THR A 71 10.96 7.26 0.83
C THR A 71 10.02 8.15 0.04
N TYR A 72 9.86 9.41 0.43
CA TYR A 72 9.05 10.37 -0.32
C TYR A 72 9.70 10.70 -1.67
N GLU A 73 11.02 10.81 -1.70
CA GLU A 73 11.80 11.07 -2.91
C GLU A 73 11.61 9.94 -3.93
N SER A 74 11.75 8.67 -3.51
CA SER A 74 11.57 7.53 -4.39
C SER A 74 10.12 7.42 -4.89
N ALA A 75 9.14 7.76 -4.05
CA ALA A 75 7.73 7.74 -4.44
C ALA A 75 7.42 8.80 -5.52
N ILE A 76 7.92 10.03 -5.35
CA ILE A 76 7.75 11.12 -6.33
C ILE A 76 8.50 10.80 -7.62
N ALA A 77 9.74 10.30 -7.52
CA ALA A 77 10.55 9.94 -8.69
C ALA A 77 9.88 8.84 -9.53
N ARG A 78 9.39 7.77 -8.89
CA ARG A 78 8.65 6.68 -9.56
C ARG A 78 7.35 7.19 -10.18
N TYR A 79 6.57 7.96 -9.44
CA TYR A 79 5.35 8.55 -9.95
C TYR A 79 5.60 9.40 -11.20
N ASN A 80 6.60 10.26 -11.15
CA ASN A 80 6.95 11.12 -12.29
C ASN A 80 7.45 10.33 -13.50
N THR A 81 8.34 9.36 -13.26
CA THR A 81 8.98 8.60 -14.32
C THR A 81 8.03 7.62 -14.98
N ASP A 82 7.38 6.79 -14.16
CA ASP A 82 6.63 5.63 -14.66
C ASP A 82 5.19 6.00 -15.01
N LEU A 83 4.52 6.78 -14.15
CA LEU A 83 3.11 7.12 -14.35
C LEU A 83 2.92 8.39 -15.19
N ALA A 84 3.55 9.50 -14.81
CA ALA A 84 3.34 10.75 -15.52
C ALA A 84 4.03 10.75 -16.90
N ASN A 85 5.32 10.40 -16.95
CA ASN A 85 6.08 10.46 -18.20
C ASN A 85 5.84 9.24 -19.08
N ASN A 86 5.98 8.02 -18.54
CA ASN A 86 5.96 6.82 -19.37
C ASN A 86 4.52 6.47 -19.80
N LEU A 87 3.55 6.38 -18.88
CA LEU A 87 2.17 6.05 -19.20
C LEU A 87 1.36 7.28 -19.61
N GLY A 88 1.30 8.30 -18.75
CA GLY A 88 0.41 9.46 -18.95
C GLY A 88 0.73 10.24 -20.21
N ASN A 89 2.00 10.51 -20.47
CA ASN A 89 2.43 11.22 -21.67
C ASN A 89 2.21 10.38 -22.93
N LEU A 90 2.45 9.06 -22.90
CA LEU A 90 2.18 8.16 -24.02
C LEU A 90 0.71 8.19 -24.41
N VAL A 91 -0.20 8.03 -23.44
CA VAL A 91 -1.65 8.08 -23.70
C VAL A 91 -2.05 9.43 -24.28
N ASN A 92 -1.66 10.52 -23.63
CA ASN A 92 -2.02 11.87 -24.07
C ASN A 92 -1.52 12.19 -25.49
N ARG A 93 -0.25 11.88 -25.77
CA ARG A 93 0.34 12.08 -27.12
C ARG A 93 -0.38 11.26 -28.18
N THR A 94 -0.66 10.00 -27.88
CA THR A 94 -1.33 9.10 -28.84
C THR A 94 -2.75 9.54 -29.14
N ILE A 95 -3.55 9.87 -28.13
CA ILE A 95 -4.91 10.37 -28.31
C ILE A 95 -4.91 11.71 -29.07
N ALA A 96 -4.01 12.64 -28.72
CA ALA A 96 -3.89 13.93 -29.40
C ALA A 96 -3.49 13.76 -30.88
N MET A 97 -2.56 12.87 -31.20
CA MET A 97 -2.17 12.58 -32.57
C MET A 97 -3.29 11.87 -33.36
N THR A 98 -4.02 10.94 -32.73
CA THR A 98 -5.19 10.29 -33.36
C THR A 98 -6.27 11.30 -33.69
N LYS A 99 -6.57 12.22 -32.79
CA LYS A 99 -7.51 13.34 -33.06
C LYS A 99 -7.04 14.25 -34.17
N LYS A 100 -5.76 14.61 -34.13
CA LYS A 100 -5.18 15.54 -35.11
C LYS A 100 -5.11 14.98 -36.52
N TYR A 101 -4.75 13.71 -36.69
CA TYR A 101 -4.45 13.10 -38.00
C TYR A 101 -5.59 12.26 -38.57
N PHE A 102 -6.49 11.77 -37.70
CA PHE A 102 -7.60 10.88 -38.06
C PHE A 102 -8.94 11.30 -37.47
N ASP A 103 -9.10 12.57 -37.07
CA ASP A 103 -10.34 13.11 -36.48
C ASP A 103 -10.85 12.31 -35.29
N GLY A 104 -9.94 11.66 -34.57
CA GLY A 104 -10.26 10.80 -33.45
C GLY A 104 -10.78 9.41 -33.81
N ILE A 105 -10.74 9.04 -35.09
CA ILE A 105 -11.13 7.70 -35.55
C ILE A 105 -9.93 6.77 -35.52
N VAL A 106 -10.11 5.58 -34.99
CA VAL A 106 -9.08 4.51 -35.04
C VAL A 106 -8.86 4.11 -36.51
N PRO A 107 -7.64 4.33 -37.03
CA PRO A 107 -7.35 4.04 -38.44
C PRO A 107 -7.26 2.53 -38.69
N GLU A 108 -7.30 2.16 -39.97
CA GLU A 108 -7.01 0.80 -40.41
C GLU A 108 -5.53 0.47 -40.23
N ARG A 109 -5.27 -0.80 -39.93
CA ARG A 109 -3.93 -1.36 -39.83
C ARG A 109 -3.54 -1.87 -41.22
N GLY A 110 -2.62 -1.18 -41.89
CA GLY A 110 -2.08 -1.57 -43.18
C GLY A 110 -0.95 -2.61 -43.06
N GLU A 111 -0.01 -2.57 -44.01
CA GLU A 111 1.14 -3.48 -44.06
C GLU A 111 2.02 -3.32 -42.82
N GLU A 112 2.47 -4.46 -42.29
CA GLU A 112 3.32 -4.52 -41.09
C GLU A 112 4.80 -4.41 -41.49
N THR A 113 5.48 -3.53 -40.78
CA THR A 113 6.94 -3.44 -40.78
C THR A 113 7.56 -4.30 -39.68
N GLU A 114 8.88 -4.40 -39.65
CA GLU A 114 9.61 -5.06 -38.58
C GLU A 114 9.37 -4.39 -37.21
N LEU A 115 9.32 -3.06 -37.20
CA LEU A 115 9.03 -2.29 -35.94
C LEU A 115 7.64 -2.61 -35.38
N ASP A 116 6.65 -2.84 -36.24
CA ASP A 116 5.27 -3.19 -35.82
C ASP A 116 5.23 -4.58 -35.22
N ARG A 117 5.90 -5.54 -35.86
CA ARG A 117 6.00 -6.91 -35.35
C ARG A 117 6.75 -6.97 -34.03
N ASP A 118 7.80 -6.19 -33.87
CA ASP A 118 8.55 -6.11 -32.60
C ASP A 118 7.68 -5.54 -31.49
N LEU A 119 6.95 -4.43 -31.69
CA LEU A 119 6.03 -3.88 -30.68
C LEU A 119 4.94 -4.90 -30.32
N ALA A 120 4.35 -5.58 -31.29
CA ALA A 120 3.33 -6.60 -31.04
C ALA A 120 3.92 -7.81 -30.28
N ALA A 121 5.13 -8.24 -30.61
CA ALA A 121 5.83 -9.31 -29.91
C ALA A 121 6.11 -8.93 -28.45
N VAL A 122 6.60 -7.71 -28.20
CA VAL A 122 6.83 -7.21 -26.83
C VAL A 122 5.52 -7.15 -26.05
N ALA A 123 4.40 -6.73 -26.66
CA ALA A 123 3.11 -6.70 -25.98
C ALA A 123 2.63 -8.11 -25.58
N CYS A 124 2.75 -9.10 -26.47
CA CYS A 124 2.38 -10.48 -26.18
C CYS A 124 3.31 -11.09 -25.11
N THR A 125 4.61 -10.85 -25.19
CA THR A 125 5.58 -11.32 -24.19
C THR A 125 5.31 -10.71 -22.84
N ALA A 126 5.04 -9.40 -22.76
CA ALA A 126 4.71 -8.72 -21.52
C ALA A 126 3.43 -9.29 -20.88
N ARG A 127 2.40 -9.61 -21.68
CA ARG A 127 1.17 -10.26 -21.21
C ARG A 127 1.48 -11.61 -20.53
N ASP A 128 2.22 -12.48 -21.23
CA ASP A 128 2.49 -13.84 -20.74
C ASP A 128 3.39 -13.81 -19.50
N ALA A 129 4.44 -13.01 -19.52
CA ALA A 129 5.35 -12.83 -18.40
C ALA A 129 4.66 -12.16 -17.18
N PHE A 130 3.74 -11.23 -17.42
CA PHE A 130 2.95 -10.61 -16.35
C PHE A 130 2.14 -11.66 -15.58
N VAL A 131 1.43 -12.55 -16.27
CA VAL A 131 0.63 -13.58 -15.63
C VAL A 131 1.49 -14.57 -14.86
N GLU A 132 2.55 -15.08 -15.48
CA GLU A 132 3.49 -16.01 -14.82
C GLU A 132 4.05 -15.42 -13.52
N LYS A 133 4.49 -14.15 -13.57
CA LYS A 133 5.05 -13.45 -12.41
C LYS A 133 3.98 -13.16 -11.34
N MET A 134 2.76 -12.76 -11.74
CA MET A 134 1.65 -12.55 -10.79
C MET A 134 1.26 -13.86 -10.09
N ASP A 135 1.17 -14.97 -10.80
CA ASP A 135 0.84 -16.30 -10.22
C ASP A 135 1.91 -16.81 -9.26
N SER A 136 3.16 -16.37 -9.45
CA SER A 136 4.30 -16.68 -8.57
C SER A 136 4.53 -15.62 -7.48
N TYR A 137 3.68 -14.57 -7.38
CA TYR A 137 3.76 -13.45 -6.43
C TYR A 137 4.95 -12.49 -6.64
N HIS A 138 5.58 -12.50 -7.81
CA HIS A 138 6.59 -11.54 -8.21
C HIS A 138 5.94 -10.26 -8.76
N ILE A 139 5.18 -9.56 -7.93
CA ILE A 139 4.29 -8.46 -8.37
C ILE A 139 5.07 -7.29 -8.98
N ALA A 140 6.17 -6.88 -8.33
CA ALA A 140 7.01 -5.80 -8.86
C ALA A 140 7.60 -6.15 -10.23
N ASP A 141 8.07 -7.39 -10.40
CA ASP A 141 8.62 -7.87 -11.65
C ASP A 141 7.54 -8.00 -12.75
N ALA A 142 6.30 -8.34 -12.36
CA ALA A 142 5.17 -8.35 -13.30
C ALA A 142 4.85 -6.93 -13.80
N ILE A 143 4.83 -5.95 -12.92
CA ILE A 143 4.63 -4.53 -13.28
C ILE A 143 5.75 -4.06 -14.22
N GLU A 144 6.99 -4.46 -13.99
CA GLU A 144 8.15 -4.09 -14.83
C GLU A 144 8.01 -4.61 -16.27
N GLU A 145 7.36 -5.74 -16.50
CA GLU A 145 7.06 -6.21 -17.87
C GLU A 145 6.13 -5.22 -18.60
N VAL A 146 5.13 -4.68 -17.89
CA VAL A 146 4.23 -3.68 -18.49
C VAL A 146 4.97 -2.36 -18.74
N LEU A 147 5.85 -1.95 -17.84
CA LEU A 147 6.69 -0.77 -18.06
C LEU A 147 7.62 -0.96 -19.26
N THR A 148 8.11 -2.16 -19.48
CA THR A 148 8.91 -2.50 -20.66
C THR A 148 8.10 -2.33 -21.96
N LEU A 149 6.84 -2.77 -21.98
CA LEU A 149 5.93 -2.50 -23.10
C LEU A 149 5.72 -0.99 -23.31
N LEU A 150 5.48 -0.24 -22.23
CA LEU A 150 5.28 1.22 -22.33
C LEU A 150 6.52 1.94 -22.84
N ARG A 151 7.71 1.57 -22.37
CA ARG A 151 8.99 2.11 -22.89
C ARG A 151 9.19 1.76 -24.35
N ARG A 152 8.85 0.53 -24.75
CA ARG A 152 8.92 0.11 -26.15
C ARG A 152 7.96 0.92 -27.04
N ALA A 153 6.73 1.17 -26.57
CA ALA A 153 5.76 1.99 -27.29
C ALA A 153 6.22 3.46 -27.42
N ASN A 154 6.81 4.05 -26.37
CA ASN A 154 7.41 5.38 -26.47
C ASN A 154 8.56 5.42 -27.48
N LYS A 155 9.46 4.44 -27.45
CA LYS A 155 10.55 4.32 -28.43
C LYS A 155 10.01 4.14 -29.85
N TYR A 156 8.93 3.38 -30.04
CA TYR A 156 8.27 3.18 -31.31
C TYR A 156 7.74 4.49 -31.93
N ILE A 157 7.24 5.43 -31.10
CA ILE A 157 6.89 6.78 -31.57
C ILE A 157 8.11 7.50 -32.13
N ASP A 158 9.25 7.42 -31.46
CA ASP A 158 10.46 8.13 -31.85
C ASP A 158 11.10 7.50 -33.12
N GLU A 159 11.00 6.17 -33.30
CA GLU A 159 11.48 5.45 -34.46
C GLU A 159 10.60 5.67 -35.71
N THR A 160 9.28 5.73 -35.51
CA THR A 160 8.32 5.87 -36.64
C THR A 160 8.01 7.32 -37.00
N MET A 161 8.32 8.27 -36.11
CA MET A 161 8.15 9.71 -36.32
C MET A 161 6.80 10.10 -36.94
N PRO A 162 5.65 9.79 -36.31
CA PRO A 162 4.33 9.99 -36.91
C PRO A 162 4.06 11.43 -37.38
N TRP A 163 4.70 12.43 -36.77
CA TRP A 163 4.63 13.84 -37.21
C TRP A 163 5.32 14.11 -38.53
N ILE A 164 6.25 13.22 -39.00
CA ILE A 164 6.86 13.29 -40.32
C ILE A 164 5.95 12.59 -41.31
N LEU A 165 5.47 11.39 -41.00
CA LEU A 165 4.53 10.64 -41.83
C LEU A 165 3.26 11.46 -42.15
N ALA A 166 2.80 12.24 -41.20
CA ALA A 166 1.62 13.09 -41.37
C ALA A 166 1.80 14.24 -42.38
N LYS A 167 3.00 14.53 -42.86
CA LYS A 167 3.25 15.58 -43.87
C LYS A 167 2.96 15.17 -45.27
N ASN A 168 2.99 13.87 -45.56
CA ASN A 168 2.82 13.33 -46.90
C ASN A 168 1.57 12.44 -46.96
N GLU A 169 0.69 12.71 -47.90
CA GLU A 169 -0.52 11.88 -48.11
C GLU A 169 -0.20 10.44 -48.51
N SER A 170 0.91 10.22 -49.21
CA SER A 170 1.40 8.86 -49.56
C SER A 170 1.70 7.99 -48.32
N ASP A 171 2.07 8.60 -47.22
CA ASP A 171 2.45 7.90 -46.00
C ASP A 171 1.26 7.70 -45.02
N ARG A 172 0.05 8.13 -45.44
CA ARG A 172 -1.15 8.09 -44.60
C ARG A 172 -1.52 6.68 -44.10
N ALA A 173 -1.38 5.67 -44.99
CA ALA A 173 -1.62 4.26 -44.65
C ALA A 173 -0.62 3.79 -43.55
N ARG A 174 0.65 4.15 -43.73
CA ARG A 174 1.69 3.84 -42.73
C ARG A 174 1.43 4.55 -41.40
N LEU A 175 1.08 5.82 -41.45
CA LEU A 175 0.69 6.59 -40.26
C LEU A 175 -0.50 5.93 -39.55
N GLY A 176 -1.48 5.42 -40.32
CA GLY A 176 -2.61 4.66 -39.78
C GLY A 176 -2.16 3.44 -38.98
N SER A 177 -1.27 2.62 -39.56
CA SER A 177 -0.71 1.46 -38.84
C SER A 177 0.01 1.84 -37.58
N VAL A 178 0.81 2.91 -37.59
CA VAL A 178 1.52 3.41 -36.40
C VAL A 178 0.55 3.82 -35.29
N MET A 179 -0.48 4.61 -35.63
CA MET A 179 -1.46 5.05 -34.65
C MET A 179 -2.30 3.90 -34.09
N TYR A 180 -2.71 2.96 -34.94
CA TYR A 180 -3.41 1.75 -34.50
C TYR A 180 -2.59 0.94 -33.49
N ASN A 181 -1.32 0.67 -33.84
CA ASN A 181 -0.43 -0.13 -32.98
C ASN A 181 -0.17 0.54 -31.62
N LEU A 182 -0.04 1.86 -31.58
CA LEU A 182 0.12 2.62 -30.32
C LEU A 182 -1.14 2.53 -29.43
N LEU A 183 -2.33 2.72 -30.04
CA LEU A 183 -3.59 2.59 -29.32
C LEU A 183 -3.76 1.18 -28.72
N GLU A 184 -3.36 0.16 -29.49
CA GLU A 184 -3.45 -1.24 -29.06
C GLU A 184 -2.42 -1.56 -27.96
N ALA A 185 -1.18 -1.09 -28.06
CA ALA A 185 -0.17 -1.27 -27.02
C ALA A 185 -0.57 -0.62 -25.70
N ILE A 186 -1.18 0.59 -25.74
CA ILE A 186 -1.72 1.26 -24.56
C ILE A 186 -2.86 0.44 -23.97
N ARG A 187 -3.76 -0.13 -24.79
CA ARG A 187 -4.85 -0.98 -24.32
C ARG A 187 -4.33 -2.22 -23.60
N PHE A 188 -3.34 -2.92 -24.20
CA PHE A 188 -2.66 -4.04 -23.54
C PHE A 188 -2.11 -3.66 -22.18
N ALA A 189 -1.36 -2.58 -22.10
CA ALA A 189 -0.80 -2.09 -20.83
C ALA A 189 -1.91 -1.74 -19.82
N ALA A 190 -3.00 -1.10 -20.24
CA ALA A 190 -4.11 -0.76 -19.37
C ALA A 190 -4.84 -2.00 -18.81
N VAL A 191 -5.08 -3.03 -19.65
CA VAL A 191 -5.68 -4.29 -19.19
C VAL A 191 -4.81 -4.95 -18.13
N LEU A 192 -3.49 -5.04 -18.35
CA LEU A 192 -2.56 -5.63 -17.40
C LEU A 192 -2.42 -4.81 -16.12
N LEU A 193 -2.48 -3.48 -16.20
CA LEU A 193 -2.39 -2.60 -15.02
C LEU A 193 -3.71 -2.43 -14.25
N THR A 194 -4.83 -2.92 -14.75
CA THR A 194 -6.14 -2.79 -14.06
C THR A 194 -6.12 -3.26 -12.60
N PRO A 195 -5.49 -4.38 -12.20
CA PRO A 195 -5.41 -4.76 -10.79
C PRO A 195 -4.50 -3.84 -9.94
N VAL A 196 -3.61 -3.08 -10.58
CA VAL A 196 -2.65 -2.18 -9.91
C VAL A 196 -3.22 -0.79 -9.74
N ILE A 197 -3.70 -0.16 -10.84
CA ILE A 197 -4.20 1.22 -10.90
C ILE A 197 -5.61 1.28 -11.55
N PRO A 198 -6.63 0.69 -10.91
CA PRO A 198 -7.94 0.48 -11.51
C PRO A 198 -8.62 1.76 -12.00
N SER A 199 -8.67 2.82 -11.18
CA SER A 199 -9.36 4.06 -11.55
C SER A 199 -8.67 4.80 -12.70
N THR A 200 -7.36 4.65 -12.83
CA THR A 200 -6.60 5.19 -13.97
C THR A 200 -6.86 4.39 -15.22
N CYS A 201 -6.91 3.07 -15.15
CA CYS A 201 -7.19 2.21 -16.30
C CYS A 201 -8.61 2.46 -16.85
N GLU A 202 -9.61 2.69 -16.01
CA GLU A 202 -10.94 3.12 -16.46
C GLU A 202 -10.89 4.41 -17.29
N LYS A 203 -10.10 5.39 -16.85
CA LYS A 203 -9.89 6.64 -17.61
C LYS A 203 -9.13 6.39 -18.92
N VAL A 204 -8.16 5.49 -18.93
CA VAL A 204 -7.43 5.10 -20.16
C VAL A 204 -8.39 4.46 -21.16
N PHE A 205 -9.23 3.51 -20.74
CA PHE A 205 -10.22 2.88 -21.62
C PHE A 205 -11.24 3.89 -22.16
N ALA A 206 -11.70 4.81 -21.31
CA ALA A 206 -12.57 5.89 -21.76
C ALA A 206 -11.90 6.81 -22.80
N GLN A 207 -10.62 7.14 -22.62
CA GLN A 207 -9.85 7.92 -23.61
C GLN A 207 -9.57 7.13 -24.88
N LEU A 208 -9.34 5.83 -24.77
CA LEU A 208 -9.22 4.96 -25.95
C LEU A 208 -10.56 4.79 -26.67
N GLY A 209 -11.71 4.97 -25.99
CA GLY A 209 -13.04 4.75 -26.56
C GLY A 209 -13.30 3.28 -26.88
N THR A 210 -12.97 2.37 -25.95
CA THR A 210 -13.06 0.92 -26.16
C THR A 210 -13.69 0.21 -24.98
N ASP A 211 -14.51 -0.82 -25.27
CA ASP A 211 -15.08 -1.73 -24.30
C ASP A 211 -14.25 -3.03 -24.13
N LEU A 212 -13.15 -3.16 -24.87
CA LEU A 212 -12.22 -4.29 -24.75
C LEU A 212 -11.29 -4.12 -23.55
N THR A 213 -11.82 -4.35 -22.36
CA THR A 213 -11.16 -4.07 -21.08
C THR A 213 -10.76 -5.32 -20.30
N ASP A 214 -11.23 -6.49 -20.71
CA ASP A 214 -10.96 -7.74 -20.03
C ASP A 214 -9.65 -8.41 -20.54
N TYR A 215 -9.15 -9.35 -19.75
CA TYR A 215 -7.92 -10.06 -20.05
C TYR A 215 -8.04 -10.92 -21.34
N ALA A 216 -9.22 -11.48 -21.63
CA ALA A 216 -9.43 -12.27 -22.84
C ALA A 216 -9.29 -11.43 -24.10
N SER A 217 -9.56 -10.13 -24.02
CA SER A 217 -9.43 -9.20 -25.15
C SER A 217 -7.99 -8.96 -25.61
N ILE A 218 -7.00 -9.31 -24.78
CA ILE A 218 -5.57 -9.22 -25.13
C ILE A 218 -4.93 -10.56 -25.48
N ALA A 219 -5.75 -11.57 -25.82
CA ALA A 219 -5.23 -12.88 -26.25
C ALA A 219 -4.34 -12.78 -27.50
N ALA A 220 -4.63 -11.84 -28.40
CA ALA A 220 -3.81 -11.52 -29.55
C ALA A 220 -3.68 -10.00 -29.70
N PHE A 221 -2.56 -9.54 -30.27
CA PHE A 221 -2.38 -8.15 -30.63
C PHE A 221 -3.27 -7.79 -31.82
N ALA A 222 -3.71 -6.55 -31.93
CA ALA A 222 -4.60 -6.03 -32.96
C ALA A 222 -6.05 -6.60 -32.92
N SER A 223 -6.62 -6.67 -31.73
CA SER A 223 -8.02 -7.09 -31.53
C SER A 223 -9.02 -5.94 -31.66
N ARG A 224 -8.57 -4.71 -31.69
CA ARG A 224 -9.39 -3.51 -31.79
C ARG A 224 -9.95 -3.33 -33.20
N LYS A 225 -11.18 -2.85 -33.31
CA LYS A 225 -11.80 -2.61 -34.61
C LYS A 225 -11.45 -1.22 -35.13
N PRO A 226 -11.01 -1.09 -36.42
CA PRO A 226 -10.93 0.21 -37.07
C PRO A 226 -12.28 0.90 -37.13
N GLY A 227 -12.30 2.23 -37.19
CA GLY A 227 -13.54 3.03 -37.22
C GLY A 227 -14.11 3.37 -35.86
N GLU A 228 -13.66 2.78 -34.76
CA GLU A 228 -14.00 3.21 -33.42
C GLU A 228 -13.50 4.64 -33.14
N LYS A 229 -14.22 5.38 -32.29
CA LYS A 229 -13.84 6.75 -31.96
C LYS A 229 -13.16 6.80 -30.59
N VAL A 230 -11.99 7.47 -30.53
CA VAL A 230 -11.33 7.74 -29.24
C VAL A 230 -12.11 8.80 -28.46
N GLY A 231 -12.04 8.71 -27.13
CA GLY A 231 -12.66 9.64 -26.21
C GLY A 231 -11.89 10.96 -26.07
N GLU A 232 -12.29 11.78 -25.10
CA GLU A 232 -11.63 13.04 -24.79
C GLU A 232 -10.30 12.81 -24.06
N ALA A 233 -9.25 13.51 -24.50
CA ALA A 233 -7.97 13.47 -23.79
C ALA A 233 -8.10 14.17 -22.43
N SER A 234 -7.61 13.54 -21.39
CA SER A 234 -7.48 14.13 -20.07
C SER A 234 -6.15 13.75 -19.44
N VAL A 235 -5.61 14.61 -18.61
CA VAL A 235 -4.37 14.33 -17.89
C VAL A 235 -4.63 13.23 -16.88
N LEU A 236 -3.93 12.10 -17.01
CA LEU A 236 -4.03 10.97 -16.09
C LEU A 236 -3.23 11.23 -14.81
N PHE A 237 -2.00 11.71 -14.98
CA PHE A 237 -1.06 12.03 -13.91
C PHE A 237 -0.38 13.35 -14.23
N SER A 238 -0.52 14.32 -13.33
CA SER A 238 0.23 15.58 -13.41
C SER A 238 1.63 15.37 -12.85
N ARG A 239 2.63 15.86 -13.55
CA ARG A 239 4.01 15.80 -13.05
C ARG A 239 4.12 16.62 -11.76
N LEU A 240 4.73 16.02 -10.74
CA LEU A 240 5.01 16.66 -9.46
C LEU A 240 6.36 17.39 -9.51
N ASP A 241 6.40 18.59 -8.94
CA ASP A 241 7.65 19.26 -8.64
C ASP A 241 8.22 18.65 -7.36
N GLU A 242 9.37 17.98 -7.47
CA GLU A 242 9.95 17.20 -6.39
C GLU A 242 10.31 18.09 -5.19
N GLU A 243 11.03 19.20 -5.41
CA GLU A 243 11.48 20.08 -4.34
C GLU A 243 10.30 20.70 -3.59
N LYS A 244 9.31 21.18 -4.35
CA LYS A 244 8.10 21.80 -3.80
C LYS A 244 7.28 20.77 -3.00
N THR A 245 7.07 19.59 -3.55
CA THR A 245 6.27 18.54 -2.89
C THR A 245 6.94 18.05 -1.62
N LEU A 246 8.26 17.89 -1.62
CA LEU A 246 9.02 17.49 -0.43
C LEU A 246 8.99 18.58 0.65
N ALA A 247 9.06 19.87 0.26
CA ALA A 247 8.93 20.97 1.20
C ALA A 247 7.53 21.00 1.86
N GLU A 248 6.45 20.83 1.07
CA GLU A 248 5.08 20.75 1.59
C GLU A 248 4.90 19.57 2.57
N ILE A 249 5.46 18.40 2.25
CA ILE A 249 5.42 17.24 3.14
C ILE A 249 6.17 17.52 4.44
N ALA A 250 7.33 18.16 4.37
CA ALA A 250 8.13 18.50 5.54
C ALA A 250 7.40 19.49 6.47
N GLU A 251 6.73 20.49 5.92
CA GLU A 251 5.93 21.47 6.67
C GLU A 251 4.75 20.81 7.39
N VAL A 252 4.00 19.93 6.69
CA VAL A 252 2.88 19.19 7.29
C VAL A 252 3.38 18.32 8.44
N LYS A 253 4.48 17.61 8.27
CA LYS A 253 5.06 16.79 9.34
C LYS A 253 5.56 17.61 10.52
N ALA A 254 6.18 18.74 10.28
CA ALA A 254 6.61 19.64 11.34
C ALA A 254 5.43 20.15 12.17
N SER A 255 4.30 20.51 11.53
CA SER A 255 3.09 20.93 12.23
C SER A 255 2.45 19.82 13.04
N GLU A 256 2.38 18.59 12.51
CA GLU A 256 1.86 17.43 13.24
C GLU A 256 2.74 17.05 14.44
N HIS A 257 4.05 17.19 14.33
CA HIS A 257 4.97 16.99 15.45
C HIS A 257 4.78 18.06 16.54
N ALA A 258 4.60 19.32 16.16
CA ALA A 258 4.34 20.40 17.11
C ALA A 258 3.02 20.19 17.90
N GLU A 259 1.95 19.77 17.21
CA GLU A 259 0.67 19.41 17.87
C GLU A 259 0.78 18.17 18.77
N ALA A 260 1.63 17.20 18.40
CA ALA A 260 1.87 16.00 19.22
C ALA A 260 2.73 16.28 20.46
N GLU A 261 3.57 17.31 20.43
CA GLU A 261 4.39 17.77 21.56
C GLU A 261 3.66 18.70 22.51
N GLU A 262 2.51 19.26 22.17
CA GLU A 262 1.58 19.84 23.12
C GLU A 262 1.02 18.75 24.02
N LYS A 263 1.87 18.28 24.92
CA LYS A 263 1.46 17.40 26.03
C LYS A 263 0.41 18.13 26.84
N PRO A 264 -0.73 17.47 27.17
CA PRO A 264 -1.66 18.08 28.10
C PRO A 264 -0.90 18.45 29.38
N GLU A 265 -0.92 19.74 29.74
CA GLU A 265 -0.42 20.21 31.02
C GLU A 265 -0.91 19.27 32.13
N GLY A 266 0.00 18.58 32.78
CA GLY A 266 -0.42 18.02 34.01
C GLY A 266 0.06 16.71 34.51
N LEU A 267 1.22 16.24 34.31
CA LEU A 267 1.90 15.36 35.26
C LEU A 267 3.41 15.44 34.98
N ALA A 268 4.17 15.80 36.00
CA ALA A 268 5.63 15.79 35.91
C ALA A 268 6.13 14.43 35.44
N GLU A 269 7.07 14.42 34.51
CA GLU A 269 7.75 13.19 34.10
C GLU A 269 8.53 12.64 35.29
N ILE A 270 8.31 11.37 35.63
CA ILE A 270 9.03 10.68 36.69
C ILE A 270 10.06 9.74 36.05
N ALA A 271 11.25 9.69 36.63
CA ALA A 271 12.26 8.74 36.25
C ALA A 271 11.84 7.30 36.57
N ILE A 272 12.43 6.32 35.86
CA ILE A 272 12.10 4.91 36.06
C ILE A 272 12.36 4.46 37.50
N ASP A 273 13.35 5.06 38.17
CA ASP A 273 13.68 4.80 39.58
C ASP A 273 12.62 5.34 40.53
N ASP A 274 11.96 6.44 40.18
CA ASP A 274 10.82 6.97 40.96
C ASP A 274 9.58 6.12 40.72
N PHE A 275 9.35 5.63 39.50
CA PHE A 275 8.29 4.68 39.22
C PHE A 275 8.50 3.34 39.96
N ALA A 276 9.72 2.90 40.12
CA ALA A 276 10.07 1.67 40.85
C ALA A 276 9.74 1.73 42.35
N LYS A 277 9.61 2.95 42.92
CA LYS A 277 9.18 3.16 44.29
C LYS A 277 7.66 3.02 44.44
N VAL A 278 6.89 3.01 43.34
CA VAL A 278 5.43 2.91 43.37
C VAL A 278 5.01 1.45 43.47
N GLU A 279 4.33 1.10 44.59
CA GLU A 279 3.77 -0.23 44.74
C GLU A 279 2.46 -0.36 43.94
N LEU A 280 2.46 -1.18 42.90
CA LEU A 280 1.28 -1.48 42.09
C LEU A 280 0.59 -2.74 42.63
N ARG A 281 -0.68 -2.65 42.99
CA ARG A 281 -1.49 -3.78 43.46
C ARG A 281 -2.67 -4.04 42.51
N CYS A 282 -3.00 -5.31 42.28
CA CYS A 282 -4.23 -5.70 41.63
C CYS A 282 -5.38 -5.70 42.60
N ALA A 283 -6.49 -5.07 42.24
CA ALA A 283 -7.71 -5.06 43.02
C ALA A 283 -8.90 -5.46 42.14
N GLU A 284 -9.89 -6.11 42.77
CA GLU A 284 -11.16 -6.43 42.13
C GLU A 284 -12.12 -5.25 42.27
N VAL A 285 -12.72 -4.82 41.16
CA VAL A 285 -13.74 -3.77 41.18
C VAL A 285 -15.07 -4.38 41.60
N VAL A 286 -15.47 -4.11 42.80
CA VAL A 286 -16.72 -4.63 43.42
C VAL A 286 -17.95 -3.87 42.96
N SER A 287 -17.85 -2.54 42.85
CA SER A 287 -18.93 -1.72 42.31
C SER A 287 -18.42 -0.51 41.55
N CYS A 288 -19.23 -0.05 40.58
CA CYS A 288 -18.95 1.12 39.78
C CYS A 288 -20.23 1.94 39.62
N GLU A 289 -20.27 3.14 40.21
CA GLU A 289 -21.44 3.99 40.23
C GLU A 289 -21.13 5.36 39.60
N PRO A 290 -22.08 5.97 38.86
CA PRO A 290 -21.90 7.33 38.35
C PRO A 290 -21.91 8.32 39.52
N ILE A 291 -21.02 9.30 39.48
CA ILE A 291 -20.99 10.39 40.48
C ILE A 291 -22.09 11.40 40.10
N PRO A 292 -23.04 11.70 41.00
CA PRO A 292 -24.06 12.72 40.77
C PRO A 292 -23.38 14.06 40.41
N LYS A 293 -23.86 14.71 39.33
CA LYS A 293 -23.35 16.00 38.83
C LYS A 293 -22.00 15.93 38.06
N ALA A 294 -21.37 14.79 37.92
CA ALA A 294 -20.13 14.67 37.13
C ALA A 294 -20.41 13.96 35.78
N LYS A 295 -20.22 14.68 34.68
CA LYS A 295 -20.52 14.14 33.32
C LYS A 295 -19.58 13.03 32.85
N LYS A 296 -18.40 12.86 33.47
CA LYS A 296 -17.35 11.92 33.00
C LYS A 296 -16.67 11.11 34.11
N LEU A 297 -17.15 11.15 35.33
CA LEU A 297 -16.50 10.49 36.48
C LEU A 297 -17.36 9.33 37.00
N LEU A 298 -16.69 8.21 37.29
CA LEU A 298 -17.29 7.03 37.92
C LEU A 298 -16.63 6.77 39.26
N LYS A 299 -17.44 6.56 40.30
CA LYS A 299 -16.97 6.10 41.61
C LYS A 299 -16.83 4.58 41.56
N ARG A 300 -15.61 4.08 41.76
CA ARG A 300 -15.34 2.65 41.82
C ARG A 300 -14.99 2.23 43.23
N LYS A 301 -15.61 1.16 43.72
CA LYS A 301 -15.23 0.49 44.95
C LYS A 301 -14.43 -0.76 44.56
N ALA A 302 -13.22 -0.88 45.06
CA ALA A 302 -12.36 -2.03 44.81
C ALA A 302 -12.06 -2.76 46.12
N SER A 303 -12.01 -4.08 46.10
CA SER A 303 -11.53 -4.90 47.23
C SER A 303 -10.14 -5.43 46.89
N GLY A 304 -9.17 -5.18 47.77
CA GLY A 304 -7.83 -5.77 47.71
C GLY A 304 -7.32 -5.87 49.17
N ARG A 305 -6.51 -6.88 49.46
CA ARG A 305 -5.89 -7.04 50.79
C ARG A 305 -4.98 -5.87 51.08
N VAL A 306 -5.44 -4.94 51.82
CA VAL A 306 -4.86 -3.85 52.60
C VAL A 306 -5.55 -2.50 52.31
N GLY A 307 -6.20 -1.95 53.37
CA GLY A 307 -6.42 -0.53 53.57
C GLY A 307 -7.45 0.13 52.64
N ASP A 308 -8.57 0.35 53.25
CA ASP A 308 -9.69 1.16 52.83
C ASP A 308 -9.43 2.33 51.87
N ARG A 309 -10.36 2.45 50.92
CA ARG A 309 -10.75 3.66 50.22
C ARG A 309 -9.68 4.33 49.32
N GLN A 310 -9.55 3.83 48.13
CA GLN A 310 -9.02 4.67 47.05
C GLN A 310 -10.10 4.93 45.99
N ILE A 311 -10.36 6.21 45.72
CA ILE A 311 -11.18 6.69 44.60
C ILE A 311 -10.28 6.76 43.38
N LEU A 312 -10.44 5.83 42.46
CA LEU A 312 -9.77 5.88 41.16
C LEU A 312 -10.59 6.75 40.22
N GLN A 313 -10.05 7.89 39.79
CA GLN A 313 -10.64 8.74 38.76
C GLN A 313 -10.26 8.24 37.39
N ALA A 314 -11.23 7.92 36.56
CA ALA A 314 -11.03 7.61 35.13
C ALA A 314 -11.61 8.74 34.28
N ARG A 315 -10.78 9.37 33.45
CA ARG A 315 -11.22 10.31 32.40
C ARG A 315 -11.66 9.53 31.18
N GLY A 316 -12.84 9.86 30.66
CA GLY A 316 -13.29 9.57 29.31
C GLY A 316 -14.05 8.25 29.11
N ALA A 317 -15.36 8.34 28.99
CA ALA A 317 -16.19 7.42 28.23
C ALA A 317 -17.32 8.21 27.57
N ASP A 318 -17.37 8.17 26.25
CA ASP A 318 -18.44 8.74 25.46
C ASP A 318 -19.76 8.02 25.69
N ARG A 319 -20.84 8.81 25.62
CA ARG A 319 -22.23 8.39 25.82
C ARG A 319 -22.71 7.49 24.70
N GLU A 320 -23.13 6.28 25.04
CA GLU A 320 -24.28 5.59 24.48
C GLU A 320 -24.97 4.85 25.63
N GLU A 321 -26.13 5.35 26.02
CA GLU A 321 -27.00 4.76 27.05
C GLU A 321 -27.48 3.38 26.58
N GLY A 322 -27.08 2.34 27.27
CA GLY A 322 -27.50 0.95 27.04
C GLY A 322 -26.40 -0.06 26.73
N ARG A 323 -25.28 0.37 26.12
CA ARG A 323 -24.14 -0.52 25.83
C ARG A 323 -22.95 -0.35 26.76
N SER A 324 -22.96 0.66 27.62
CA SER A 324 -21.80 1.07 28.42
C SER A 324 -21.40 0.08 29.53
N ARG A 325 -22.36 -0.65 30.11
CA ARG A 325 -22.05 -1.61 31.20
C ARG A 325 -21.19 -2.78 30.75
N ARG A 326 -21.41 -3.32 29.54
CA ARG A 326 -20.61 -4.44 28.99
C ARG A 326 -19.25 -3.98 28.46
N LYS A 327 -19.14 -2.79 27.85
CA LYS A 327 -17.86 -2.26 27.35
C LYS A 327 -16.93 -1.78 28.47
N SER A 328 -17.45 -1.22 29.56
CA SER A 328 -16.63 -0.81 30.71
C SER A 328 -16.07 -2.00 31.49
N GLN A 329 -16.84 -3.09 31.62
CA GLN A 329 -16.35 -4.34 32.21
C GLN A 329 -15.28 -5.01 31.32
N ALA A 330 -15.48 -5.04 30.01
CA ALA A 330 -14.51 -5.59 29.06
C ALA A 330 -13.19 -4.78 29.01
N ARG A 331 -13.23 -3.45 29.06
CA ARG A 331 -12.02 -2.62 29.12
C ARG A 331 -11.27 -2.72 30.46
N CYS A 332 -11.97 -2.90 31.56
CA CYS A 332 -11.34 -3.11 32.86
C CYS A 332 -10.67 -4.50 32.93
N SER A 333 -11.29 -5.55 32.37
CA SER A 333 -10.72 -6.89 32.30
C SER A 333 -9.51 -6.98 31.35
N LEU A 334 -9.51 -6.23 30.25
CA LEU A 334 -8.38 -6.16 29.30
C LEU A 334 -7.16 -5.43 29.88
N ARG A 335 -7.34 -4.39 30.68
CA ARG A 335 -6.23 -3.73 31.38
C ARG A 335 -5.65 -4.59 32.51
N SER A 336 -6.49 -5.29 33.26
CA SER A 336 -6.00 -6.23 34.29
C SER A 336 -5.25 -7.43 33.66
N ARG A 337 -5.67 -7.91 32.47
CA ARG A 337 -4.94 -8.95 31.73
C ARG A 337 -3.59 -8.48 31.17
N LYS A 338 -3.48 -7.23 30.67
CA LYS A 338 -2.19 -6.67 30.23
C LYS A 338 -1.20 -6.51 31.37
N LEU A 339 -1.66 -6.12 32.56
CA LEU A 339 -0.81 -6.02 33.75
C LEU A 339 -0.38 -7.40 34.30
N ARG A 340 -1.18 -8.46 34.11
CA ARG A 340 -0.80 -9.84 34.49
C ARG A 340 0.32 -10.43 33.61
N ASN A 341 0.50 -9.96 32.41
CA ASN A 341 1.49 -10.49 31.45
C ASN A 341 2.78 -9.64 31.38
N ASP A 342 2.91 -8.58 32.17
CA ASP A 342 4.17 -7.83 32.27
C ASP A 342 5.10 -8.54 33.26
N PRO A 343 6.23 -9.11 32.82
CA PRO A 343 7.14 -9.86 33.68
C PRO A 343 7.75 -9.03 34.81
N ARG A 344 7.63 -7.69 34.76
CA ARG A 344 8.11 -6.78 35.81
C ARG A 344 7.15 -6.67 37.01
N VAL A 345 5.86 -6.98 36.82
CA VAL A 345 4.84 -6.98 37.89
C VAL A 345 4.90 -8.28 38.72
N LEU A 346 5.44 -9.38 38.15
CA LEU A 346 5.50 -10.71 38.80
C LEU A 346 6.67 -10.89 39.78
N ARG A 347 7.60 -9.93 39.87
CA ARG A 347 8.81 -10.10 40.73
C ARG A 347 8.66 -9.73 42.23
N GLN A 348 7.52 -9.19 42.68
CA GLN A 348 7.37 -8.74 44.06
C GLN A 348 6.28 -9.46 44.89
N GLY A 349 5.64 -10.50 44.38
CA GLY A 349 4.71 -11.32 45.16
C GLY A 349 5.41 -12.52 45.78
N ARG A 350 5.69 -12.49 47.08
CA ARG A 350 6.10 -13.68 47.84
C ARG A 350 4.92 -14.66 47.90
N HIS A 351 5.19 -15.92 47.45
CA HIS A 351 4.32 -17.11 47.43
C HIS A 351 3.45 -17.29 46.18
N GLY A 352 4.10 -17.74 45.07
CA GLY A 352 3.56 -18.46 43.92
C GLY A 352 4.65 -19.40 43.40
N PRO A 353 4.32 -20.47 42.62
CA PRO A 353 5.28 -21.47 42.20
C PRO A 353 6.43 -20.83 41.39
N ARG A 354 7.64 -21.15 41.81
CA ARG A 354 8.88 -20.69 41.17
C ARG A 354 8.98 -21.25 39.76
N TYR A 355 8.94 -20.36 38.77
CA TYR A 355 9.34 -20.69 37.41
C TYR A 355 10.87 -20.59 37.32
N ILE A 356 11.51 -21.73 37.14
CA ILE A 356 12.97 -21.81 36.91
C ILE A 356 13.15 -21.75 35.37
N PRO A 357 13.80 -20.73 34.81
CA PRO A 357 14.16 -20.74 33.39
C PRO A 357 15.25 -21.78 33.16
N ARG A 358 15.00 -22.78 32.35
CA ARG A 358 16.05 -23.68 31.84
C ARG A 358 17.02 -22.90 30.97
N SER A 359 18.23 -22.72 31.45
CA SER A 359 19.38 -22.27 30.68
C SER A 359 19.69 -23.29 29.58
N ARG A 360 19.62 -22.90 28.33
CA ARG A 360 20.21 -23.65 27.24
C ARG A 360 21.72 -23.34 27.19
N ASN A 361 22.49 -24.11 27.90
CA ASN A 361 23.87 -24.39 27.57
C ASN A 361 23.95 -25.82 27.07
N ALA A 362 23.98 -25.99 25.76
CA ALA A 362 24.40 -27.24 25.13
C ALA A 362 25.77 -26.99 24.51
N GLN A 363 26.78 -27.45 25.21
CA GLN A 363 28.12 -27.63 24.71
C GLN A 363 28.12 -28.48 23.42
N ARG A 364 28.74 -27.94 22.38
CA ARG A 364 29.17 -28.72 21.22
C ARG A 364 30.36 -29.57 21.63
N SER A 365 30.21 -30.87 21.81
CA SER A 365 31.30 -31.83 21.70
C SER A 365 31.54 -32.10 20.23
N ARG A 366 32.75 -31.82 19.79
CA ARG A 366 33.37 -32.34 18.56
C ARG A 366 33.64 -33.79 18.76
N ASP A 367 33.30 -34.60 17.79
CA ASP A 367 34.05 -35.83 17.51
C ASP A 367 34.17 -36.02 15.98
N PRO A 368 35.37 -36.33 15.51
CA PRO A 368 35.63 -36.57 14.10
C PRO A 368 35.63 -38.09 13.85
N LEU A 369 35.32 -38.49 12.64
CA LEU A 369 35.81 -39.60 11.88
C LEU A 369 34.69 -40.42 11.14
N MET A 370 35.05 -40.59 9.91
CA MET A 370 34.83 -41.70 9.00
C MET A 370 33.75 -41.61 7.95
N LYS A 371 34.35 -41.46 6.81
CA LYS A 371 34.17 -41.97 5.44
C LYS A 371 33.16 -41.34 4.56
#